data_3740cb0eaa1586dc4cd176b001c0df2a
#
_entry.id   3740cb0eaa1586dc4cd176b001c0df2a
#
_cell.length_a   1.000
_cell.length_b   1.000
_cell.length_c   1.000
_cell.angle_alpha   90.00
_cell.angle_beta   90.00
_cell.angle_gamma   90.00
#
_symmetry.space_group_name_H-M   'P 1'
#
loop_
_entity.id
_entity.type
_entity.pdbx_description
1 polymer ?
#
loop_
_entity_poly.entity_id
_entity_poly.type
_entity_poly.pdbx_seq_one_letter_code
_entity_poly.pdbx_strand_id
1 'polypeptide(L)'
;PTLMQYAFDPELQKWLWLAFFASFAVKVPMWPVHTWLPDAHVEAPTAGSVILAGVLLKMGGYGFLRFSLPMMPLASEYFAEFVFWLSVIAVVYTSLVALVQDDMKKLIAYSSIAHMGFVTAAIFSANEQAISGSIIQMLSHGVVSGALFLCGGVVHDRLHTREISRSGGLAHLLPQYALFFILFTLASVG
;
A
#
# COMPACT_ATOMS: atom_id res chain seq x y z
N PRO A 1 -6.87 10.44 -25.04
CA PRO A 1 -7.26 9.32 -25.94
C PRO A 1 -6.21 9.06 -27.02
N THR A 2 -5.61 10.09 -27.63
CA THR A 2 -4.64 9.94 -28.72
C THR A 2 -3.33 9.26 -28.33
N LEU A 3 -2.78 9.51 -27.14
CA LEU A 3 -1.55 8.87 -26.67
C LEU A 3 -1.72 7.38 -26.37
N MET A 4 -2.91 6.95 -25.95
CA MET A 4 -3.20 5.52 -25.70
C MET A 4 -3.35 4.70 -26.99
N GLN A 5 -3.54 5.35 -28.12
CA GLN A 5 -3.65 4.71 -29.42
C GLN A 5 -2.34 4.79 -30.23
N TYR A 6 -1.34 5.49 -29.69
CA TYR A 6 -0.05 5.64 -30.35
C TYR A 6 0.82 4.42 -30.07
N ALA A 7 1.27 3.75 -31.12
CA ALA A 7 2.20 2.63 -31.01
C ALA A 7 3.63 3.17 -30.88
N PHE A 8 4.14 3.17 -29.65
CA PHE A 8 5.54 3.54 -29.40
C PHE A 8 6.48 2.45 -29.88
N ASP A 9 7.66 2.83 -30.36
CA ASP A 9 8.75 1.91 -30.66
C ASP A 9 9.12 1.07 -29.42
N PRO A 10 9.40 -0.25 -29.55
CA PRO A 10 9.67 -1.14 -28.41
C PRO A 10 10.80 -0.66 -27.50
N GLU A 11 11.86 -0.08 -28.02
CA GLU A 11 12.96 0.44 -27.20
C GLU A 11 12.52 1.71 -26.45
N LEU A 12 11.78 2.60 -27.11
CA LEU A 12 11.23 3.79 -26.47
C LEU A 12 10.24 3.40 -25.36
N GLN A 13 9.42 2.35 -25.57
CA GLN A 13 8.51 1.84 -24.52
C GLN A 13 9.25 1.47 -23.24
N LYS A 14 10.40 0.81 -23.33
CA LYS A 14 11.18 0.41 -22.14
C LYS A 14 11.63 1.63 -21.33
N TRP A 15 12.16 2.65 -21.98
CA TRP A 15 12.62 3.86 -21.29
C TRP A 15 11.49 4.66 -20.67
N LEU A 16 10.39 4.83 -21.40
CA LEU A 16 9.18 5.48 -20.88
C LEU A 16 8.61 4.70 -19.70
N TRP A 17 8.54 3.37 -19.83
CA TRP A 17 8.04 2.49 -18.77
C TRP A 17 8.88 2.63 -17.49
N LEU A 18 10.20 2.63 -17.60
CA LEU A 18 11.10 2.80 -16.45
C LEU A 18 10.90 4.17 -15.78
N ALA A 19 10.68 5.24 -16.55
CA ALA A 19 10.40 6.56 -16.01
C ALA A 19 9.08 6.60 -15.23
N PHE A 20 8.01 6.00 -15.78
CA PHE A 20 6.73 5.85 -15.09
C PHE A 20 6.85 4.93 -13.87
N PHE A 21 7.57 3.81 -14.04
CA PHE A 21 7.81 2.86 -12.96
C PHE A 21 8.51 3.51 -11.78
N ALA A 22 9.56 4.29 -11.98
CA ALA A 22 10.25 4.99 -10.92
C ALA A 22 9.30 5.89 -10.10
N SER A 23 8.40 6.63 -10.79
CA SER A 23 7.41 7.48 -10.11
C SER A 23 6.36 6.67 -9.36
N PHE A 24 5.81 5.63 -9.99
CA PHE A 24 4.72 4.85 -9.39
C PHE A 24 5.22 3.91 -8.30
N ALA A 25 6.43 3.35 -8.42
CA ALA A 25 7.06 2.51 -7.41
C ALA A 25 7.29 3.24 -6.09
N VAL A 26 7.66 4.52 -6.14
CA VAL A 26 7.76 5.35 -4.94
C VAL A 26 6.37 5.57 -4.31
N LYS A 27 5.33 5.82 -5.11
CA LYS A 27 3.97 6.07 -4.61
C LYS A 27 3.29 4.84 -4.04
N VAL A 28 3.49 3.65 -4.66
CA VAL A 28 2.97 2.35 -4.18
C VAL A 28 3.72 1.84 -2.95
N PRO A 29 4.73 2.45 -2.48
CA PRO A 29 5.96 2.13 -1.80
C PRO A 29 6.45 0.68 -2.05
N MET A 30 6.89 0.43 -3.28
CA MET A 30 7.49 -0.85 -3.63
C MET A 30 8.86 -1.02 -2.97
N TRP A 31 9.22 -2.26 -2.63
CA TRP A 31 10.61 -2.53 -2.25
C TRP A 31 11.55 -2.28 -3.44
N PRO A 32 12.72 -1.62 -3.28
CA PRO A 32 13.34 -1.11 -2.04
C PRO A 32 13.00 0.35 -1.69
N VAL A 33 12.20 1.05 -2.48
CA VAL A 33 11.89 2.48 -2.32
C VAL A 33 10.73 2.78 -1.35
N HIS A 34 10.53 1.94 -0.34
CA HIS A 34 9.39 1.96 0.57
C HIS A 34 9.64 2.64 1.92
N THR A 35 10.90 2.85 2.28
CA THR A 35 11.31 3.22 3.64
C THR A 35 10.80 4.59 4.11
N TRP A 36 10.46 5.46 3.19
CA TRP A 36 9.88 6.78 3.49
C TRP A 36 8.49 6.71 4.12
N LEU A 37 7.70 5.66 3.80
CA LEU A 37 6.29 5.59 4.19
C LEU A 37 6.08 5.46 5.70
N PRO A 38 6.76 4.55 6.44
CA PRO A 38 6.59 4.45 7.88
C PRO A 38 6.96 5.75 8.61
N ASP A 39 8.03 6.41 8.20
CA ASP A 39 8.47 7.66 8.83
C ASP A 39 7.49 8.81 8.51
N ALA A 40 7.01 8.89 7.26
CA ALA A 40 5.96 9.84 6.89
C ALA A 40 4.68 9.67 7.72
N HIS A 41 4.26 8.44 8.01
CA HIS A 41 3.09 8.18 8.86
C HIS A 41 3.31 8.56 10.32
N VAL A 42 4.52 8.39 10.83
CA VAL A 42 4.88 8.76 12.21
C VAL A 42 4.81 10.27 12.40
N GLU A 43 5.36 11.04 11.47
CA GLU A 43 5.40 12.50 11.53
C GLU A 43 4.05 13.15 11.17
N ALA A 44 3.26 12.51 10.32
CA ALA A 44 1.98 13.05 9.87
C ALA A 44 0.94 13.10 11.01
N PRO A 45 0.09 14.14 11.05
CA PRO A 45 -1.12 14.11 11.89
C PRO A 45 -2.05 12.97 11.43
N THR A 46 -2.97 12.53 12.30
CA THR A 46 -3.86 11.40 12.02
C THR A 46 -4.60 11.54 10.69
N ALA A 47 -5.16 12.72 10.40
CA ALA A 47 -5.85 12.98 9.13
C ALA A 47 -4.90 12.84 7.92
N GLY A 48 -3.65 13.29 8.03
CA GLY A 48 -2.61 13.11 7.01
C GLY A 48 -2.31 11.65 6.73
N SER A 49 -2.18 10.84 7.79
CA SER A 49 -1.98 9.38 7.67
C SER A 49 -3.17 8.69 7.00
N VAL A 50 -4.41 9.09 7.31
CA VAL A 50 -5.61 8.54 6.68
C VAL A 50 -5.63 8.80 5.17
N ILE A 51 -5.35 10.04 4.74
CA ILE A 51 -5.32 10.40 3.32
C ILE A 51 -4.15 9.68 2.61
N LEU A 52 -2.99 9.62 3.24
CA LEU A 52 -1.81 8.97 2.70
C LEU A 52 -2.08 7.47 2.47
N ALA A 53 -2.56 6.76 3.49
CA ALA A 53 -2.88 5.34 3.39
C ALA A 53 -4.13 5.08 2.52
N GLY A 54 -5.18 5.87 2.67
CA GLY A 54 -6.47 5.66 2.00
C GLY A 54 -6.43 5.91 0.49
N VAL A 55 -5.75 6.97 0.04
CA VAL A 55 -5.83 7.46 -1.34
C VAL A 55 -4.47 7.50 -2.03
N LEU A 56 -3.46 8.14 -1.42
CA LEU A 56 -2.21 8.46 -2.13
C LEU A 56 -1.45 7.21 -2.59
N LEU A 57 -1.41 6.14 -1.79
CA LEU A 57 -0.78 4.89 -2.18
C LEU A 57 -1.43 4.28 -3.44
N LYS A 58 -2.75 4.40 -3.56
CA LYS A 58 -3.52 3.83 -4.68
C LYS A 58 -3.30 4.56 -6.00
N MET A 59 -2.85 5.82 -5.93
CA MET A 59 -2.52 6.57 -7.16
C MET A 59 -1.39 5.92 -7.96
N GLY A 60 -0.43 5.25 -7.30
CA GLY A 60 0.61 4.49 -8.00
C GLY A 60 0.06 3.24 -8.69
N GLY A 61 -0.78 2.44 -8.00
CA GLY A 61 -1.48 1.30 -8.60
C GLY A 61 -2.39 1.70 -9.75
N TYR A 62 -3.16 2.79 -9.58
CA TYR A 62 -3.92 3.39 -10.67
C TYR A 62 -3.04 3.81 -11.84
N GLY A 63 -1.87 4.37 -11.57
CA GLY A 63 -0.89 4.75 -12.57
C GLY A 63 -0.43 3.57 -13.43
N PHE A 64 -0.12 2.44 -12.80
CA PHE A 64 0.24 1.21 -13.51
C PHE A 64 -0.92 0.71 -14.38
N LEU A 65 -2.13 0.62 -13.83
CA LEU A 65 -3.33 0.14 -14.54
C LEU A 65 -3.73 1.07 -15.69
N ARG A 66 -3.65 2.38 -15.48
CA ARG A 66 -4.18 3.36 -16.44
C ARG A 66 -3.18 3.79 -17.50
N PHE A 67 -1.89 3.81 -17.17
CA PHE A 67 -0.85 4.32 -18.06
C PHE A 67 0.14 3.23 -18.48
N SER A 68 0.78 2.52 -17.55
CA SER A 68 1.86 1.59 -17.89
C SER A 68 1.36 0.41 -18.73
N LEU A 69 0.29 -0.26 -18.31
CA LEU A 69 -0.24 -1.42 -19.04
C LEU A 69 -0.80 -1.06 -20.43
N PRO A 70 -1.70 -0.03 -20.58
CA PRO A 70 -2.31 0.20 -21.88
C PRO A 70 -1.41 0.97 -22.87
N MET A 71 -0.49 1.82 -22.39
CA MET A 71 0.38 2.62 -23.27
C MET A 71 1.66 1.89 -23.68
N MET A 72 2.15 1.00 -22.81
CA MET A 72 3.44 0.31 -22.98
C MET A 72 3.30 -1.19 -22.70
N PRO A 73 2.45 -1.93 -23.46
CA PRO A 73 2.17 -3.33 -23.18
C PRO A 73 3.39 -4.23 -23.31
N LEU A 74 4.22 -4.03 -24.34
CA LEU A 74 5.44 -4.83 -24.56
C LEU A 74 6.45 -4.64 -23.43
N ALA A 75 6.65 -3.40 -22.98
CA ALA A 75 7.55 -3.13 -21.85
C ALA A 75 6.97 -3.65 -20.54
N SER A 76 5.65 -3.56 -20.35
CA SER A 76 4.99 -4.10 -19.16
C SER A 76 5.14 -5.61 -19.05
N GLU A 77 5.01 -6.33 -20.15
CA GLU A 77 5.27 -7.78 -20.22
C GLU A 77 6.75 -8.11 -19.96
N TYR A 78 7.65 -7.35 -20.58
CA TYR A 78 9.11 -7.55 -20.41
C TYR A 78 9.55 -7.38 -18.95
N PHE A 79 9.01 -6.40 -18.23
CA PHE A 79 9.35 -6.12 -16.84
C PHE A 79 8.43 -6.81 -15.81
N ALA A 80 7.43 -7.60 -16.24
CA ALA A 80 6.46 -8.22 -15.33
C ALA A 80 7.12 -9.12 -14.28
N GLU A 81 8.06 -9.97 -14.68
CA GLU A 81 8.80 -10.84 -13.77
C GLU A 81 9.61 -10.05 -12.74
N PHE A 82 10.28 -8.99 -13.17
CA PHE A 82 11.03 -8.10 -12.29
C PHE A 82 10.12 -7.46 -11.22
N VAL A 83 8.98 -6.94 -11.64
CA VAL A 83 7.99 -6.36 -10.70
C VAL A 83 7.42 -7.41 -9.76
N PHE A 84 7.17 -8.62 -10.26
CA PHE A 84 6.68 -9.73 -9.46
C PHE A 84 7.65 -10.09 -8.32
N TRP A 85 8.94 -10.21 -8.61
CA TRP A 85 9.95 -10.49 -7.58
C TRP A 85 10.07 -9.36 -6.56
N LEU A 86 10.04 -8.10 -6.97
CA LEU A 86 10.02 -6.96 -6.04
C LEU A 86 8.79 -7.00 -5.14
N SER A 87 7.64 -7.40 -5.69
CA SER A 87 6.38 -7.52 -4.95
C SER A 87 6.43 -8.65 -3.93
N VAL A 88 6.98 -9.80 -4.29
CA VAL A 88 7.16 -10.94 -3.36
C VAL A 88 8.08 -10.56 -2.20
N ILE A 89 9.22 -9.90 -2.52
CA ILE A 89 10.14 -9.40 -1.48
C ILE A 89 9.41 -8.40 -0.58
N ALA A 90 8.65 -7.47 -1.15
CA ALA A 90 7.87 -6.51 -0.37
C ALA A 90 6.92 -7.23 0.60
N VAL A 91 6.13 -8.20 0.13
CA VAL A 91 5.17 -8.94 0.97
C VAL A 91 5.88 -9.64 2.12
N VAL A 92 6.91 -10.44 1.83
CA VAL A 92 7.58 -11.26 2.87
C VAL A 92 8.38 -10.38 3.82
N TYR A 93 9.25 -9.53 3.28
CA TYR A 93 10.15 -8.70 4.08
C TYR A 93 9.39 -7.72 4.97
N THR A 94 8.43 -6.97 4.40
CA THR A 94 7.75 -5.94 5.20
C THR A 94 6.74 -6.52 6.19
N SER A 95 6.19 -7.71 5.92
CA SER A 95 5.39 -8.44 6.93
C SER A 95 6.23 -8.85 8.13
N LEU A 96 7.45 -9.36 7.90
CA LEU A 96 8.37 -9.71 8.99
C LEU A 96 8.82 -8.46 9.77
N VAL A 97 9.07 -7.36 9.07
CA VAL A 97 9.40 -6.08 9.73
C VAL A 97 8.22 -5.55 10.54
N ALA A 98 6.98 -5.71 10.06
CA ALA A 98 5.77 -5.30 10.79
C ALA A 98 5.63 -6.03 12.13
N LEU A 99 5.98 -7.31 12.18
CA LEU A 99 5.87 -8.14 13.41
C LEU A 99 6.75 -7.64 14.58
N VAL A 100 7.84 -6.95 14.29
CA VAL A 100 8.79 -6.49 15.32
C VAL A 100 8.66 -4.99 15.61
N GLN A 101 7.59 -4.33 15.14
CA GLN A 101 7.39 -2.92 15.42
C GLN A 101 6.75 -2.69 16.78
N ASP A 102 7.33 -1.79 17.56
CA ASP A 102 6.78 -1.33 18.85
C ASP A 102 5.83 -0.14 18.69
N ASP A 103 5.92 0.59 17.59
CA ASP A 103 5.05 1.74 17.24
C ASP A 103 3.86 1.28 16.40
N MET A 104 2.64 1.57 16.88
CA MET A 104 1.39 1.19 16.22
C MET A 104 1.27 1.77 14.79
N LYS A 105 1.70 3.05 14.58
CA LYS A 105 1.67 3.64 13.24
C LYS A 105 2.66 2.97 12.29
N LYS A 106 3.86 2.62 12.76
CA LYS A 106 4.85 1.89 11.97
C LYS A 106 4.36 0.49 11.60
N LEU A 107 3.73 -0.22 12.54
CA LEU A 107 3.13 -1.53 12.28
C LEU A 107 2.10 -1.45 11.16
N ILE A 108 1.13 -0.52 11.24
CA ILE A 108 0.10 -0.34 10.21
C ILE A 108 0.74 0.08 8.87
N ALA A 109 1.77 0.93 8.88
CA ALA A 109 2.45 1.36 7.67
C ALA A 109 3.19 0.22 6.97
N TYR A 110 3.94 -0.63 7.71
CA TYR A 110 4.62 -1.79 7.12
C TYR A 110 3.63 -2.84 6.62
N SER A 111 2.52 -3.09 7.34
CA SER A 111 1.45 -3.95 6.82
C SER A 111 0.86 -3.41 5.52
N SER A 112 0.72 -2.08 5.40
CA SER A 112 0.25 -1.44 4.17
C SER A 112 1.19 -1.68 2.98
N ILE A 113 2.51 -1.68 3.19
CA ILE A 113 3.49 -1.99 2.14
C ILE A 113 3.32 -3.44 1.67
N ALA A 114 3.13 -4.38 2.60
CA ALA A 114 2.87 -5.78 2.26
C ALA A 114 1.59 -5.94 1.43
N HIS A 115 0.49 -5.30 1.83
CA HIS A 115 -0.77 -5.33 1.08
C HIS A 115 -0.64 -4.72 -0.32
N MET A 116 0.11 -3.63 -0.46
CA MET A 116 0.39 -3.04 -1.77
C MET A 116 1.31 -3.92 -2.62
N GLY A 117 2.15 -4.75 -2.02
CA GLY A 117 2.92 -5.79 -2.71
C GLY A 117 2.01 -6.82 -3.42
N PHE A 118 0.93 -7.26 -2.77
CA PHE A 118 -0.08 -8.10 -3.44
C PHE A 118 -0.75 -7.38 -4.62
N VAL A 119 -1.04 -6.09 -4.46
CA VAL A 119 -1.64 -5.28 -5.55
C VAL A 119 -0.71 -5.24 -6.76
N THR A 120 0.57 -4.96 -6.57
CA THR A 120 1.54 -4.88 -7.69
C THR A 120 1.78 -6.24 -8.34
N ALA A 121 1.89 -7.32 -7.57
CA ALA A 121 1.98 -8.68 -8.10
C ALA A 121 0.76 -9.03 -8.96
N ALA A 122 -0.44 -8.69 -8.49
CA ALA A 122 -1.68 -8.96 -9.20
C ALA A 122 -1.83 -8.13 -10.49
N ILE A 123 -1.42 -6.85 -10.48
CA ILE A 123 -1.46 -5.98 -11.66
C ILE A 123 -0.59 -6.55 -12.81
N PHE A 124 0.59 -7.09 -12.49
CA PHE A 124 1.55 -7.57 -13.48
C PHE A 124 1.47 -9.09 -13.73
N SER A 125 0.45 -9.77 -13.21
CA SER A 125 0.24 -11.22 -13.43
C SER A 125 -0.37 -11.58 -14.79
N ALA A 126 -0.76 -10.61 -15.62
CA ALA A 126 -1.43 -10.78 -16.90
C ALA A 126 -2.74 -11.63 -16.84
N ASN A 127 -3.42 -11.61 -15.69
CA ASN A 127 -4.65 -12.35 -15.45
C ASN A 127 -5.79 -11.39 -15.08
N GLU A 128 -6.92 -11.45 -15.77
CA GLU A 128 -8.08 -10.57 -15.54
C GLU A 128 -8.64 -10.66 -14.12
N GLN A 129 -8.68 -11.87 -13.56
CA GLN A 129 -9.14 -12.07 -12.17
C GLN A 129 -8.19 -11.40 -11.18
N ALA A 130 -6.88 -11.50 -11.40
CA ALA A 130 -5.89 -10.86 -10.54
C ALA A 130 -5.94 -9.34 -10.65
N ILE A 131 -6.11 -8.80 -11.85
CA ILE A 131 -6.30 -7.35 -12.05
C ILE A 131 -7.56 -6.87 -11.31
N SER A 132 -8.67 -7.56 -11.44
CA SER A 132 -9.90 -7.25 -10.70
C SER A 132 -9.70 -7.35 -9.19
N GLY A 133 -8.99 -8.38 -8.73
CA GLY A 133 -8.59 -8.55 -7.33
C GLY A 133 -7.70 -7.40 -6.83
N SER A 134 -6.79 -6.91 -7.66
CA SER A 134 -5.93 -5.76 -7.30
C SER A 134 -6.74 -4.49 -7.04
N ILE A 135 -7.77 -4.25 -7.84
CA ILE A 135 -8.68 -3.09 -7.68
C ILE A 135 -9.48 -3.22 -6.38
N ILE A 136 -10.05 -4.40 -6.13
CA ILE A 136 -10.77 -4.67 -4.87
C ILE A 136 -9.85 -4.50 -3.68
N GLN A 137 -8.61 -5.03 -3.76
CA GLN A 137 -7.63 -4.89 -2.69
C GLN A 137 -7.24 -3.43 -2.45
N MET A 138 -7.08 -2.62 -3.48
CA MET A 138 -6.82 -1.19 -3.32
C MET A 138 -7.96 -0.48 -2.60
N LEU A 139 -9.22 -0.77 -2.94
CA LEU A 139 -10.39 -0.17 -2.30
C LEU A 139 -10.54 -0.63 -0.85
N SER A 140 -10.51 -1.93 -0.61
CA SER A 140 -10.58 -2.55 0.71
C SER A 140 -9.48 -2.02 1.64
N HIS A 141 -8.22 -2.10 1.19
CA HIS A 141 -7.09 -1.57 1.95
C HIS A 141 -7.25 -0.06 2.24
N GLY A 142 -7.81 0.72 1.31
CA GLY A 142 -8.05 2.15 1.52
C GLY A 142 -8.95 2.43 2.72
N VAL A 143 -10.05 1.69 2.82
CA VAL A 143 -11.01 1.81 3.93
C VAL A 143 -10.41 1.26 5.22
N VAL A 144 -9.88 0.05 5.18
CA VAL A 144 -9.39 -0.66 6.37
C VAL A 144 -8.17 0.05 6.99
N SER A 145 -7.16 0.38 6.18
CA SER A 145 -5.97 1.06 6.69
C SER A 145 -6.28 2.48 7.20
N GLY A 146 -7.15 3.22 6.49
CA GLY A 146 -7.63 4.51 6.95
C GLY A 146 -8.32 4.43 8.30
N ALA A 147 -9.19 3.43 8.50
CA ALA A 147 -9.87 3.18 9.76
C ALA A 147 -8.89 2.79 10.89
N LEU A 148 -7.89 1.94 10.59
CA LEU A 148 -6.86 1.58 11.58
C LEU A 148 -6.02 2.78 11.99
N PHE A 149 -5.67 3.69 11.07
CA PHE A 149 -4.99 4.94 11.42
C PHE A 149 -5.87 5.88 12.24
N LEU A 150 -7.18 5.94 11.99
CA LEU A 150 -8.12 6.68 12.84
C LEU A 150 -8.16 6.08 14.25
N CYS A 151 -8.26 4.76 14.36
CA CYS A 151 -8.22 4.07 15.64
C CYS A 151 -6.91 4.37 16.40
N GLY A 152 -5.76 4.27 15.72
CA GLY A 152 -4.45 4.63 16.29
C GLY A 152 -4.38 6.09 16.74
N GLY A 153 -5.02 7.00 16.00
CA GLY A 153 -5.15 8.41 16.37
C GLY A 153 -5.92 8.62 17.66
N VAL A 154 -7.06 7.95 17.85
CA VAL A 154 -7.86 8.01 19.09
C VAL A 154 -7.05 7.56 20.32
N VAL A 155 -6.22 6.52 20.18
CA VAL A 155 -5.33 6.06 21.27
C VAL A 155 -4.27 7.12 21.55
N HIS A 156 -3.62 7.62 20.50
CA HIS A 156 -2.57 8.61 20.64
C HIS A 156 -3.07 9.92 21.31
N ASP A 157 -4.23 10.40 20.91
CA ASP A 157 -4.80 11.64 21.47
C ASP A 157 -5.17 11.52 22.95
N ARG A 158 -5.45 10.29 23.43
CA ARG A 158 -5.81 10.03 24.84
C ARG A 158 -4.63 9.63 25.71
N LEU A 159 -3.71 8.80 25.20
CA LEU A 159 -2.59 8.27 25.96
C LEU A 159 -1.29 9.02 25.72
N HIS A 160 -1.24 9.89 24.71
CA HIS A 160 -0.03 10.61 24.24
C HIS A 160 1.17 9.69 23.99
N THR A 161 0.88 8.42 23.65
CA THR A 161 1.89 7.41 23.28
C THR A 161 1.45 6.61 22.06
N ARG A 162 2.39 6.08 21.31
CA ARG A 162 2.19 5.18 20.18
C ARG A 162 2.70 3.78 20.45
N GLU A 163 3.33 3.58 21.64
CA GLU A 163 3.87 2.29 22.04
C GLU A 163 2.76 1.28 22.30
N ILE A 164 2.83 0.14 21.62
CA ILE A 164 1.85 -0.95 21.74
C ILE A 164 1.83 -1.49 23.16
N SER A 165 2.99 -1.61 23.80
CA SER A 165 3.14 -2.10 25.17
C SER A 165 2.36 -1.28 26.21
N ARG A 166 2.17 0.01 25.96
CA ARG A 166 1.45 0.93 26.85
C ARG A 166 -0.05 1.05 26.53
N SER A 167 -0.51 0.39 25.47
CA SER A 167 -1.90 0.46 25.00
C SER A 167 -2.75 -0.71 25.50
N GLY A 168 -2.31 -1.43 26.54
CA GLY A 168 -3.03 -2.57 27.10
C GLY A 168 -4.31 -2.17 27.84
N GLY A 169 -5.32 -3.06 27.87
CA GLY A 169 -6.53 -2.90 28.69
C GLY A 169 -7.57 -1.93 28.16
N LEU A 170 -7.37 -1.32 26.99
CA LEU A 170 -8.29 -0.33 26.42
C LEU A 170 -9.70 -0.85 26.14
N ALA A 171 -9.85 -2.17 25.96
CA ALA A 171 -11.16 -2.79 25.72
C ALA A 171 -12.15 -2.58 26.89
N HIS A 172 -11.66 -2.54 28.12
CA HIS A 172 -12.50 -2.27 29.29
C HIS A 172 -12.88 -0.80 29.42
N LEU A 173 -11.99 0.10 29.04
CA LEU A 173 -12.21 1.53 29.15
C LEU A 173 -13.02 2.10 27.95
N LEU A 174 -12.83 1.52 26.78
CA LEU A 174 -13.39 1.97 25.51
C LEU A 174 -13.96 0.80 24.68
N PRO A 175 -15.08 0.18 25.12
CA PRO A 175 -15.58 -1.03 24.47
C PRO A 175 -16.00 -0.82 23.01
N GLN A 176 -16.59 0.32 22.67
CA GLN A 176 -16.96 0.64 21.28
C GLN A 176 -15.73 0.81 20.39
N TYR A 177 -14.70 1.47 20.88
CA TYR A 177 -13.42 1.58 20.20
C TYR A 177 -12.81 0.20 19.93
N ALA A 178 -12.78 -0.67 20.95
CA ALA A 178 -12.24 -2.01 20.84
C ALA A 178 -12.98 -2.86 19.79
N LEU A 179 -14.30 -2.72 19.71
CA LEU A 179 -15.12 -3.38 18.69
C LEU A 179 -14.69 -2.97 17.28
N PHE A 180 -14.58 -1.67 17.00
CA PHE A 180 -14.15 -1.20 15.68
C PHE A 180 -12.70 -1.57 15.38
N PHE A 181 -11.81 -1.46 16.36
CA PHE A 181 -10.40 -1.83 16.18
C PHE A 181 -10.25 -3.31 15.81
N ILE A 182 -10.95 -4.21 16.52
CA ILE A 182 -10.94 -5.65 16.21
C ILE A 182 -11.54 -5.91 14.83
N LEU A 183 -12.68 -5.27 14.50
CA LEU A 183 -13.32 -5.43 13.20
C LEU A 183 -12.37 -5.07 12.05
N PHE A 184 -11.73 -3.91 12.11
CA PHE A 184 -10.80 -3.49 11.06
C PHE A 184 -9.49 -4.28 11.06
N THR A 185 -9.03 -4.76 12.22
CA THR A 185 -7.87 -5.65 12.28
C THR A 185 -8.17 -6.99 11.61
N LEU A 186 -9.33 -7.60 11.89
CA LEU A 186 -9.76 -8.83 11.23
C LEU A 186 -9.96 -8.61 9.72
N ALA A 187 -10.57 -7.51 9.32
CA ALA A 187 -10.71 -7.15 7.91
C ALA A 187 -9.36 -6.89 7.21
N SER A 188 -8.31 -6.54 7.94
CA SER A 188 -6.96 -6.40 7.38
C SER A 188 -6.28 -7.74 7.13
N VAL A 189 -6.62 -8.76 7.90
CA VAL A 189 -6.01 -10.10 7.78
C VAL A 189 -6.72 -10.93 6.69
N GLY A 190 -7.97 -10.67 6.38
CA GLY A 190 -8.77 -11.33 5.32
C GLY A 190 -9.95 -12.12 5.85
#